data_8702e4c2de4435a037d9c0d7e52b9daa
#
_entry.id   8702e4c2de4435a037d9c0d7e52b9daa
#
_cell.length_a   1.000
_cell.length_b   1.000
_cell.length_c   1.000
_cell.angle_alpha   90.00
_cell.angle_beta   90.00
_cell.angle_gamma   90.00
#
_symmetry.space_group_name_H-M   'P 1'
#
loop_
_entity.id
_entity.type
_entity.pdbx_description
1 polymer ?
#
loop_
_entity_poly.entity_id
_entity_poly.type
_entity_poly.pdbx_seq_one_letter_code
_entity_poly.pdbx_strand_id
1 'polypeptide(L)'
;MNYDSFSHGQIQSKVWLCKELERFVHANLKVAVLGSWYNLIAFILLTRNQDRYQHILGIDVDPEVKPIADKITEAWRIGFDSKVKNITADANVYDTSGYDIIINCSPEHMESNDWFEKLEYGTMVCIQSSDVQTKDDDVWKCVNPNESLEDLVLKYPLSKYLYSGEKEIRYSEDNGYKRFMLIGIK
;
A
#
# COMPACT_ATOMS: atom_id res chain seq x y z
N MET A 1 -4.14 -13.46 14.32
CA MET A 1 -3.25 -13.16 13.17
C MET A 1 -3.86 -13.81 11.94
N ASN A 2 -4.10 -13.06 10.88
CA ASN A 2 -4.56 -13.62 9.61
C ASN A 2 -3.34 -13.98 8.75
N TYR A 3 -3.19 -15.25 8.40
CA TYR A 3 -2.04 -15.74 7.63
C TYR A 3 -2.07 -15.34 6.15
N ASP A 4 -3.21 -14.88 5.63
CA ASP A 4 -3.32 -14.43 4.25
C ASP A 4 -2.38 -13.25 3.93
N SER A 5 -2.10 -12.38 4.91
CA SER A 5 -1.12 -11.30 4.73
C SER A 5 0.26 -11.77 4.29
N PHE A 6 0.60 -13.03 4.56
CA PHE A 6 1.85 -13.69 4.22
C PHE A 6 1.70 -14.67 3.05
N SER A 7 0.53 -14.71 2.40
CA SER A 7 0.33 -15.55 1.23
C SER A 7 1.30 -15.18 0.12
N HIS A 8 1.57 -16.15 -0.75
CA HIS A 8 2.48 -15.96 -1.88
C HIS A 8 2.09 -14.74 -2.73
N GLY A 9 0.80 -14.57 -3.02
CA GLY A 9 0.29 -13.44 -3.79
C GLY A 9 0.51 -12.09 -3.10
N GLN A 10 0.23 -12.02 -1.79
CA GLN A 10 0.43 -10.81 -1.00
C GLN A 10 1.91 -10.40 -0.93
N ILE A 11 2.80 -11.33 -0.68
CA ILE A 11 4.24 -11.06 -0.64
C ILE A 11 4.76 -10.67 -2.02
N GLN A 12 4.42 -11.43 -3.08
CA GLN A 12 4.87 -11.12 -4.43
C GLN A 12 4.44 -9.73 -4.90
N SER A 13 3.18 -9.34 -4.65
CA SER A 13 2.68 -8.04 -5.06
C SER A 13 3.40 -6.89 -4.34
N LYS A 14 3.62 -7.02 -3.03
CA LYS A 14 4.33 -6.01 -2.24
C LYS A 14 5.81 -5.90 -2.62
N VAL A 15 6.49 -7.03 -2.86
CA VAL A 15 7.87 -7.04 -3.36
C VAL A 15 7.95 -6.40 -4.74
N TRP A 16 6.98 -6.66 -5.62
CA TRP A 16 6.91 -6.02 -6.93
C TRP A 16 6.79 -4.50 -6.81
N LEU A 17 5.85 -4.01 -5.98
CA LEU A 17 5.70 -2.57 -5.73
C LEU A 17 7.01 -1.96 -5.23
N CYS A 18 7.62 -2.55 -4.20
CA CYS A 18 8.84 -2.01 -3.60
C CYS A 18 10.00 -1.96 -4.62
N LYS A 19 10.13 -2.99 -5.49
CA LYS A 19 11.15 -2.99 -6.56
C LYS A 19 10.95 -1.88 -7.59
N GLU A 20 9.71 -1.66 -8.03
CA GLU A 20 9.43 -0.61 -9.01
C GLU A 20 9.57 0.77 -8.37
N LEU A 21 9.07 0.96 -7.14
CA LEU A 21 9.20 2.22 -6.42
C LEU A 21 10.67 2.63 -6.22
N GLU A 22 11.56 1.70 -5.88
CA GLU A 22 12.99 1.96 -5.65
C GLU A 22 13.72 2.58 -6.84
N ARG A 23 13.16 2.50 -8.05
CA ARG A 23 13.73 3.11 -9.26
C ARG A 23 13.56 4.63 -9.29
N PHE A 24 12.62 5.16 -8.50
CA PHE A 24 12.21 6.57 -8.52
C PHE A 24 12.52 7.30 -7.21
N VAL A 25 12.88 6.56 -6.16
CA VAL A 25 13.14 7.14 -4.83
C VAL A 25 14.63 7.30 -4.55
N HIS A 26 14.95 8.39 -3.87
CA HIS A 26 16.33 8.71 -3.47
C HIS A 26 16.50 8.50 -1.95
N ALA A 27 16.96 9.47 -1.21
CA ALA A 27 17.22 9.35 0.22
C ALA A 27 16.28 10.22 1.06
N ASN A 28 16.11 9.84 2.32
CA ASN A 28 15.49 10.64 3.37
C ASN A 28 14.00 10.95 3.16
N LEU A 29 13.23 10.00 2.67
CA LEU A 29 11.81 10.16 2.32
C LEU A 29 10.89 9.75 3.47
N LYS A 30 9.78 10.48 3.60
CA LYS A 30 8.66 10.15 4.47
C LYS A 30 7.57 9.46 3.68
N VAL A 31 7.16 8.29 4.15
CA VAL A 31 6.17 7.43 3.45
C VAL A 31 4.96 7.20 4.36
N ALA A 32 3.75 7.36 3.83
CA ALA A 32 2.54 6.87 4.49
C ALA A 32 1.97 5.69 3.71
N VAL A 33 1.66 4.60 4.42
CA VAL A 33 1.03 3.39 3.88
C VAL A 33 -0.39 3.32 4.40
N LEU A 34 -1.36 3.44 3.51
CA LEU A 34 -2.79 3.46 3.77
C LEU A 34 -3.37 2.03 3.64
N GLY A 35 -4.28 1.66 4.53
CA GLY A 35 -4.76 0.28 4.64
C GLY A 35 -3.57 -0.66 4.84
N SER A 36 -2.70 -0.29 5.78
CA SER A 36 -1.36 -0.90 5.91
C SER A 36 -1.40 -2.34 6.40
N TRP A 37 -2.54 -2.76 6.96
CA TRP A 37 -2.67 -4.08 7.58
C TRP A 37 -1.51 -4.33 8.56
N TYR A 38 -0.74 -5.39 8.38
CA TYR A 38 0.45 -5.68 9.21
C TYR A 38 1.71 -4.92 8.79
N ASN A 39 1.56 -3.92 7.94
CA ASN A 39 2.61 -3.02 7.43
C ASN A 39 3.84 -3.75 6.86
N LEU A 40 3.58 -4.81 6.07
CA LEU A 40 4.64 -5.56 5.38
C LEU A 40 5.37 -4.70 4.34
N ILE A 41 4.73 -3.65 3.82
CA ILE A 41 5.39 -2.68 2.93
C ILE A 41 6.57 -2.03 3.67
N ALA A 42 6.36 -1.51 4.89
CA ALA A 42 7.45 -0.91 5.67
C ALA A 42 8.58 -1.93 5.93
N PHE A 43 8.21 -3.17 6.33
CA PHE A 43 9.16 -4.24 6.55
C PHE A 43 10.03 -4.50 5.30
N ILE A 44 9.41 -4.62 4.11
CA ILE A 44 10.12 -4.92 2.86
C ILE A 44 11.00 -3.72 2.46
N LEU A 45 10.48 -2.49 2.49
CA LEU A 45 11.24 -1.28 2.13
C LEU A 45 12.49 -1.11 3.00
N LEU A 46 12.35 -1.25 4.32
CA LEU A 46 13.45 -1.06 5.26
C LEU A 46 14.47 -2.21 5.23
N THR A 47 14.01 -3.45 5.04
CA THR A 47 14.91 -4.59 4.85
C THR A 47 15.75 -4.45 3.58
N ARG A 48 15.20 -3.85 2.53
CA ARG A 48 15.89 -3.65 1.25
C ARG A 48 16.84 -2.46 1.28
N ASN A 49 16.41 -1.32 1.83
CA ASN A 49 17.25 -0.11 1.90
C ASN A 49 16.71 0.91 2.91
N GLN A 50 17.05 0.72 4.18
CA GLN A 50 16.57 1.58 5.27
C GLN A 50 17.03 3.03 5.17
N ASP A 51 18.14 3.32 4.49
CA ASP A 51 18.73 4.66 4.43
C ASP A 51 17.96 5.60 3.49
N ARG A 52 17.09 5.04 2.64
CA ARG A 52 16.22 5.84 1.77
C ARG A 52 15.04 6.46 2.51
N TYR A 53 14.70 5.96 3.70
CA TYR A 53 13.48 6.32 4.40
C TYR A 53 13.81 6.98 5.74
N GLN A 54 13.30 8.21 5.92
CA GLN A 54 13.35 8.92 7.18
C GLN A 54 12.30 8.37 8.14
N HIS A 55 11.09 8.18 7.63
CA HIS A 55 9.95 7.74 8.42
C HIS A 55 8.92 7.02 7.54
N ILE A 56 8.33 5.93 8.07
CA ILE A 56 7.22 5.22 7.44
C ILE A 56 6.07 5.14 8.44
N LEU A 57 4.93 5.71 8.08
CA LEU A 57 3.69 5.64 8.83
C LEU A 57 2.78 4.56 8.24
N GLY A 58 2.39 3.57 9.02
CA GLY A 58 1.32 2.64 8.68
C GLY A 58 -0.01 3.11 9.29
N ILE A 59 -1.04 3.20 8.46
CA ILE A 59 -2.40 3.61 8.85
C ILE A 59 -3.37 2.49 8.51
N ASP A 60 -4.13 2.04 9.49
CA ASP A 60 -5.20 1.07 9.29
C ASP A 60 -6.38 1.40 10.19
N VAL A 61 -7.59 1.14 9.72
CA VAL A 61 -8.82 1.41 10.48
C VAL A 61 -9.07 0.34 11.55
N ASP A 62 -8.57 -0.89 11.32
CA ASP A 62 -8.75 -2.01 12.24
C ASP A 62 -7.74 -1.92 13.42
N PRO A 63 -8.21 -1.72 14.66
CA PRO A 63 -7.33 -1.65 15.82
C PRO A 63 -6.62 -2.97 16.14
N GLU A 64 -7.13 -4.12 15.68
CA GLU A 64 -6.54 -5.43 15.96
C GLU A 64 -5.25 -5.68 15.16
N VAL A 65 -5.06 -4.99 14.03
CA VAL A 65 -3.86 -5.18 13.20
C VAL A 65 -2.65 -4.44 13.74
N LYS A 66 -2.85 -3.32 14.42
CA LYS A 66 -1.75 -2.48 14.94
C LYS A 66 -0.75 -3.23 15.83
N PRO A 67 -1.16 -4.04 16.84
CA PRO A 67 -0.22 -4.78 17.69
C PRO A 67 0.64 -5.78 16.91
N ILE A 68 0.10 -6.33 15.81
CA ILE A 68 0.82 -7.26 14.94
C ILE A 68 1.81 -6.50 14.05
N ALA A 69 1.36 -5.40 13.43
CA ALA A 69 2.22 -4.52 12.65
C ALA A 69 3.39 -3.99 13.49
N ASP A 70 3.13 -3.64 14.75
CA ASP A 70 4.14 -3.20 15.72
C ASP A 70 5.21 -4.27 16.00
N LYS A 71 4.83 -5.54 16.10
CA LYS A 71 5.77 -6.65 16.26
C LYS A 71 6.59 -6.91 14.99
N ILE A 72 5.96 -6.88 13.83
CA ILE A 72 6.64 -7.13 12.54
C ILE A 72 7.70 -6.05 12.28
N THR A 73 7.40 -4.81 12.64
CA THR A 73 8.28 -3.66 12.40
C THR A 73 9.12 -3.26 13.61
N GLU A 74 9.17 -4.08 14.67
CA GLU A 74 9.79 -3.76 15.96
C GLU A 74 11.24 -3.30 15.84
N ALA A 75 12.03 -3.95 14.99
CA ALA A 75 13.45 -3.60 14.79
C ALA A 75 13.68 -2.15 14.35
N TRP A 76 12.69 -1.51 13.73
CA TRP A 76 12.75 -0.11 13.25
C TRP A 76 11.85 0.85 14.04
N ARG A 77 11.20 0.36 15.11
CA ARG A 77 10.35 1.18 15.98
C ARG A 77 11.01 1.55 17.29
N ILE A 78 11.96 0.74 17.75
CA ILE A 78 12.62 0.90 19.04
C ILE A 78 13.99 1.57 18.84
N GLY A 79 14.27 2.60 19.63
CA GLY A 79 15.54 3.31 19.62
C GLY A 79 15.43 4.78 19.19
N PHE A 80 16.58 5.45 19.15
CA PHE A 80 16.67 6.88 18.81
C PHE A 80 16.28 7.21 17.37
N ASP A 81 16.35 6.23 16.47
CA ASP A 81 16.03 6.35 15.04
C ASP A 81 14.76 5.56 14.69
N SER A 82 13.70 5.74 15.47
CA SER A 82 12.41 5.10 15.17
C SER A 82 11.92 5.50 13.79
N LYS A 83 12.10 4.61 12.81
CA LYS A 83 11.73 4.83 11.41
C LYS A 83 10.28 4.45 11.08
N VAL A 84 9.62 3.70 11.96
CA VAL A 84 8.25 3.20 11.72
C VAL A 84 7.32 3.60 12.85
N LYS A 85 6.12 4.05 12.47
CA LYS A 85 4.99 4.24 13.37
C LYS A 85 3.75 3.57 12.75
N ASN A 86 3.01 2.79 13.55
CA ASN A 86 1.72 2.25 13.14
C ASN A 86 0.63 2.90 13.97
N ILE A 87 -0.47 3.32 13.34
CA ILE A 87 -1.61 3.96 14.01
C ILE A 87 -2.91 3.33 13.56
N THR A 88 -3.92 3.38 14.43
CA THR A 88 -5.30 3.08 14.08
C THR A 88 -5.99 4.38 13.71
N ALA A 89 -6.36 4.53 12.44
CA ALA A 89 -7.07 5.70 11.92
C ALA A 89 -7.72 5.38 10.56
N ASP A 90 -8.74 6.14 10.19
CA ASP A 90 -9.32 6.09 8.86
C ASP A 90 -8.44 6.89 7.88
N ALA A 91 -7.94 6.22 6.85
CA ALA A 91 -7.10 6.82 5.81
C ALA A 91 -7.84 7.91 5.00
N ASN A 92 -9.17 7.82 4.87
CA ASN A 92 -9.96 8.81 4.16
C ASN A 92 -10.01 10.17 4.86
N VAL A 93 -9.83 10.19 6.19
CA VAL A 93 -9.87 11.45 6.98
C VAL A 93 -8.52 11.84 7.56
N TYR A 94 -7.58 10.90 7.70
CA TYR A 94 -6.27 11.19 8.28
C TYR A 94 -5.47 12.15 7.40
N ASP A 95 -4.88 13.17 8.00
CA ASP A 95 -4.03 14.13 7.30
C ASP A 95 -2.66 13.52 6.99
N THR A 96 -2.39 13.34 5.69
CA THR A 96 -1.11 12.84 5.18
C THR A 96 -0.23 13.94 4.57
N SER A 97 -0.53 15.20 4.84
CA SER A 97 0.33 16.33 4.41
C SER A 97 1.75 16.18 4.97
N GLY A 98 2.74 16.57 4.20
CA GLY A 98 4.15 16.45 4.58
C GLY A 98 4.76 15.04 4.45
N TYR A 99 4.03 14.07 3.86
CA TYR A 99 4.60 12.82 3.37
C TYR A 99 4.96 12.94 1.88
N ASP A 100 6.17 12.47 1.52
CA ASP A 100 6.67 12.52 0.15
C ASP A 100 6.02 11.48 -0.73
N ILE A 101 5.68 10.31 -0.13
CA ILE A 101 5.12 9.16 -0.84
C ILE A 101 3.91 8.64 -0.08
N ILE A 102 2.81 8.44 -0.81
CA ILE A 102 1.62 7.76 -0.33
C ILE A 102 1.50 6.41 -1.03
N ILE A 103 1.42 5.33 -0.27
CA ILE A 103 1.24 3.96 -0.78
C ILE A 103 -0.12 3.45 -0.33
N ASN A 104 -0.95 2.99 -1.27
CA ASN A 104 -2.20 2.31 -0.99
C ASN A 104 -2.26 0.98 -1.77
N CYS A 105 -2.27 -0.15 -1.05
CA CYS A 105 -2.35 -1.49 -1.63
C CYS A 105 -3.71 -2.16 -1.39
N SER A 106 -4.69 -1.40 -0.94
CA SER A 106 -6.02 -1.89 -0.54
C SER A 106 -7.14 -0.91 -0.89
N PRO A 107 -7.06 -0.11 -1.99
CA PRO A 107 -8.08 0.87 -2.31
C PRO A 107 -9.42 0.21 -2.63
N GLU A 108 -9.42 -1.05 -3.07
CA GLU A 108 -10.61 -1.85 -3.34
C GLU A 108 -11.46 -2.13 -2.09
N HIS A 109 -10.89 -1.99 -0.89
CA HIS A 109 -11.59 -2.17 0.39
C HIS A 109 -12.06 -0.85 1.02
N MET A 110 -11.78 0.29 0.38
CA MET A 110 -12.16 1.62 0.88
C MET A 110 -13.47 2.07 0.24
N GLU A 111 -14.40 2.57 1.06
CA GLU A 111 -15.73 3.03 0.61
C GLU A 111 -15.66 4.28 -0.28
N SER A 112 -14.62 5.10 -0.12
CA SER A 112 -14.42 6.31 -0.91
C SER A 112 -12.97 6.47 -1.36
N ASN A 113 -12.75 7.41 -2.30
CA ASN A 113 -11.43 7.81 -2.77
C ASN A 113 -10.96 9.13 -2.12
N ASP A 114 -11.57 9.54 -1.01
CA ASP A 114 -11.26 10.82 -0.33
C ASP A 114 -9.79 10.91 0.08
N TRP A 115 -9.17 9.76 0.43
CA TRP A 115 -7.75 9.68 0.70
C TRP A 115 -6.90 10.19 -0.49
N PHE A 116 -7.33 9.93 -1.74
CA PHE A 116 -6.62 10.34 -2.95
C PHE A 116 -6.96 11.79 -3.34
N GLU A 117 -8.24 12.17 -3.24
CA GLU A 117 -8.70 13.51 -3.63
C GLU A 117 -8.04 14.63 -2.81
N LYS A 118 -7.81 14.40 -1.52
CA LYS A 118 -7.19 15.37 -0.61
C LYS A 118 -5.66 15.47 -0.72
N LEU A 119 -5.00 14.58 -1.50
CA LEU A 119 -3.54 14.65 -1.66
C LEU A 119 -3.12 15.94 -2.35
N GLU A 120 -2.04 16.52 -1.87
CA GLU A 120 -1.42 17.68 -2.49
C GLU A 120 -0.85 17.34 -3.88
N TYR A 121 -0.95 18.28 -4.81
CA TYR A 121 -0.30 18.14 -6.11
C TYR A 121 1.23 18.06 -5.93
N GLY A 122 1.84 17.14 -6.67
CA GLY A 122 3.27 16.88 -6.57
C GLY A 122 3.61 15.70 -5.64
N THR A 123 2.67 15.20 -4.85
CA THR A 123 2.86 14.01 -4.02
C THR A 123 3.08 12.78 -4.90
N MET A 124 4.11 11.97 -4.59
CA MET A 124 4.28 10.67 -5.24
C MET A 124 3.27 9.68 -4.68
N VAL A 125 2.59 8.96 -5.57
CA VAL A 125 1.56 7.99 -5.21
C VAL A 125 1.90 6.62 -5.80
N CYS A 126 1.76 5.57 -4.97
CA CYS A 126 1.86 4.18 -5.39
C CYS A 126 0.55 3.48 -5.05
N ILE A 127 -0.15 2.98 -6.05
CA ILE A 127 -1.45 2.33 -5.89
C ILE A 127 -1.36 0.92 -6.43
N GLN A 128 -1.78 -0.06 -5.64
CA GLN A 128 -2.03 -1.42 -6.11
C GLN A 128 -3.48 -1.79 -5.85
N SER A 129 -4.12 -2.42 -6.82
CA SER A 129 -5.44 -3.00 -6.72
C SER A 129 -5.50 -4.34 -7.46
N SER A 130 -6.65 -4.97 -7.48
CA SER A 130 -6.85 -6.26 -8.14
C SER A 130 -8.24 -6.39 -8.75
N ASP A 131 -8.39 -7.36 -9.67
CA ASP A 131 -9.67 -7.78 -10.23
C ASP A 131 -10.42 -8.80 -9.34
N VAL A 132 -9.93 -9.03 -8.13
CA VAL A 132 -10.59 -9.94 -7.19
C VAL A 132 -11.95 -9.38 -6.81
N GLN A 133 -12.99 -10.17 -7.08
CA GLN A 133 -14.34 -9.92 -6.59
C GLN A 133 -14.60 -10.81 -5.39
N THR A 134 -14.92 -10.22 -4.26
CA THR A 134 -15.29 -10.95 -3.06
C THR A 134 -16.78 -11.27 -3.08
N LYS A 135 -17.17 -12.38 -2.43
CA LYS A 135 -18.59 -12.70 -2.18
C LYS A 135 -19.14 -11.76 -1.10
N ASP A 136 -20.45 -11.58 -1.10
CA ASP A 136 -21.13 -10.67 -0.16
C ASP A 136 -20.88 -10.98 1.32
N ASP A 137 -20.53 -12.22 1.66
CA ASP A 137 -20.31 -12.71 3.03
C ASP A 137 -18.84 -12.61 3.47
N ASP A 138 -17.94 -12.14 2.61
CA ASP A 138 -16.52 -12.04 2.95
C ASP A 138 -16.27 -10.88 3.93
N VAL A 139 -15.51 -11.16 4.98
CA VAL A 139 -15.09 -10.16 6.00
C VAL A 139 -14.29 -9.01 5.37
N TRP A 140 -13.61 -9.29 4.25
CA TRP A 140 -12.81 -8.33 3.49
C TRP A 140 -13.49 -7.98 2.16
N LYS A 141 -14.66 -7.36 2.26
CA LYS A 141 -15.45 -7.00 1.09
C LYS A 141 -14.71 -6.00 0.20
N CYS A 142 -14.59 -6.33 -1.09
CA CYS A 142 -14.19 -5.36 -2.11
C CYS A 142 -15.40 -4.48 -2.44
N VAL A 143 -15.43 -3.27 -1.93
CA VAL A 143 -16.52 -2.30 -2.14
C VAL A 143 -16.22 -1.37 -3.32
N ASN A 144 -14.96 -1.31 -3.75
CA ASN A 144 -14.49 -0.43 -4.82
C ASN A 144 -13.51 -1.18 -5.77
N PRO A 145 -13.94 -2.31 -6.39
CA PRO A 145 -13.08 -3.14 -7.21
C PRO A 145 -12.59 -2.41 -8.46
N ASN A 146 -11.52 -2.92 -9.06
CA ASN A 146 -11.02 -2.48 -10.36
C ASN A 146 -10.98 -3.68 -11.30
N GLU A 147 -11.58 -3.56 -12.48
CA GLU A 147 -11.67 -4.64 -13.46
C GLU A 147 -10.41 -4.72 -14.35
N SER A 148 -9.73 -3.60 -14.51
CA SER A 148 -8.56 -3.48 -15.38
C SER A 148 -7.58 -2.40 -14.89
N LEU A 149 -6.40 -2.37 -15.53
CA LEU A 149 -5.43 -1.29 -15.32
C LEU A 149 -5.98 0.06 -15.79
N GLU A 150 -6.75 0.08 -16.87
CA GLU A 150 -7.40 1.28 -17.41
C GLU A 150 -8.42 1.84 -16.42
N ASP A 151 -9.19 0.97 -15.78
CA ASP A 151 -10.15 1.36 -14.74
C ASP A 151 -9.42 1.99 -13.54
N LEU A 152 -8.31 1.40 -13.09
CA LEU A 152 -7.45 1.96 -12.05
C LEU A 152 -6.91 3.35 -12.43
N VAL A 153 -6.47 3.54 -13.69
CA VAL A 153 -5.99 4.82 -14.22
C VAL A 153 -7.09 5.88 -14.21
N LEU A 154 -8.31 5.51 -14.63
CA LEU A 154 -9.46 6.44 -14.65
C LEU A 154 -9.87 6.85 -13.24
N LYS A 155 -9.82 5.92 -12.30
CA LYS A 155 -10.21 6.14 -10.90
C LYS A 155 -9.18 6.99 -10.13
N TYR A 156 -7.90 6.87 -10.46
CA TYR A 156 -6.78 7.58 -9.83
C TYR A 156 -5.92 8.31 -10.85
N PRO A 157 -6.43 9.41 -11.44
CA PRO A 157 -5.69 10.15 -12.47
C PRO A 157 -4.46 10.85 -11.87
N LEU A 158 -3.30 10.59 -12.46
CA LEU A 158 -2.03 11.19 -12.07
C LEU A 158 -1.58 12.23 -13.08
N SER A 159 -0.96 13.31 -12.62
CA SER A 159 -0.38 14.33 -13.51
C SER A 159 0.82 13.79 -14.31
N LYS A 160 1.53 12.79 -13.74
CA LYS A 160 2.64 12.09 -14.39
C LYS A 160 2.68 10.64 -13.98
N TYR A 161 2.65 9.73 -14.94
CA TYR A 161 2.86 8.30 -14.72
C TYR A 161 4.35 7.98 -14.81
N LEU A 162 4.91 7.39 -13.76
CA LEU A 162 6.29 6.89 -13.70
C LEU A 162 6.34 5.39 -14.03
N TYR A 163 5.31 4.67 -13.59
CA TYR A 163 5.11 3.26 -13.86
C TYR A 163 3.61 2.94 -13.88
N SER A 164 3.23 2.08 -14.81
CA SER A 164 1.93 1.39 -14.81
C SER A 164 2.13 -0.04 -15.28
N GLY A 165 1.43 -0.99 -14.69
CA GLY A 165 1.57 -2.38 -15.09
C GLY A 165 0.59 -3.31 -14.39
N GLU A 166 0.47 -4.50 -14.97
CA GLU A 166 -0.31 -5.59 -14.40
C GLU A 166 0.55 -6.83 -14.20
N LYS A 167 0.17 -7.66 -13.26
CA LYS A 167 0.81 -8.94 -12.97
C LYS A 167 -0.23 -9.97 -12.62
N GLU A 168 -0.16 -11.11 -13.27
CA GLU A 168 -0.94 -12.28 -12.90
C GLU A 168 -0.35 -12.97 -11.66
N ILE A 169 -1.17 -13.17 -10.64
CA ILE A 169 -0.84 -13.92 -9.42
C ILE A 169 -1.60 -15.23 -9.49
N ARG A 170 -0.89 -16.34 -9.59
CA ARG A 170 -1.49 -17.68 -9.68
C ARG A 170 -1.37 -18.43 -8.36
N TYR A 171 -2.47 -19.03 -7.92
CA TYR A 171 -2.53 -19.94 -6.79
C TYR A 171 -2.43 -21.40 -7.23
N SER A 172 -2.95 -21.72 -8.44
CA SER A 172 -2.90 -23.00 -9.12
C SER A 172 -2.88 -22.78 -10.64
N GLU A 173 -2.89 -23.86 -11.43
CA GLU A 173 -2.96 -23.78 -12.90
C GLU A 173 -4.22 -23.07 -13.38
N ASP A 174 -5.36 -23.25 -12.68
CA ASP A 174 -6.66 -22.74 -13.09
C ASP A 174 -7.17 -21.56 -12.24
N ASN A 175 -6.44 -21.16 -11.17
CA ASN A 175 -6.88 -20.12 -10.25
C ASN A 175 -5.81 -19.05 -10.05
N GLY A 176 -6.19 -17.82 -10.31
CA GLY A 176 -5.37 -16.64 -10.12
C GLY A 176 -6.20 -15.37 -10.18
N TYR A 177 -5.53 -14.26 -10.05
CA TYR A 177 -6.10 -12.93 -10.21
C TYR A 177 -5.04 -11.99 -10.79
N LYS A 178 -5.50 -10.90 -11.36
CA LYS A 178 -4.61 -9.82 -11.82
C LYS A 178 -4.41 -8.80 -10.72
N ARG A 179 -3.18 -8.38 -10.56
CA ARG A 179 -2.80 -7.25 -9.74
C ARG A 179 -2.40 -6.09 -10.64
N PHE A 180 -2.98 -4.93 -10.41
CA PHE A 180 -2.68 -3.70 -11.13
C PHE A 180 -1.83 -2.79 -10.27
N MET A 181 -0.95 -1.98 -10.89
CA MET A 181 -0.13 -1.03 -10.16
C MET A 181 0.08 0.25 -10.94
N LEU A 182 -0.04 1.38 -10.24
CA LEU A 182 0.35 2.70 -10.70
C LEU A 182 1.39 3.28 -9.75
N ILE A 183 2.41 3.92 -10.29
CA ILE A 183 3.33 4.81 -9.57
C ILE A 183 3.43 6.10 -10.37
N GLY A 184 3.26 7.23 -9.71
CA GLY A 184 3.33 8.53 -10.38
C GLY A 184 3.17 9.69 -9.43
N ILE A 185 2.88 10.85 -10.01
CA ILE A 185 2.72 12.11 -9.28
C ILE A 185 1.25 12.54 -9.39
N LYS A 186 0.66 12.92 -8.26
CA LYS A 186 -0.69 13.47 -8.17
C LYS A 186 -0.79 14.80 -8.91
#